data_ed4f49c08af2c54bcb8d4bbb3fd4c946
#
_entry.id   ed4f49c08af2c54bcb8d4bbb3fd4c946
#
_cell.length_a   1.000
_cell.length_b   1.000
_cell.length_c   1.000
_cell.angle_alpha   90.00
_cell.angle_beta   90.00
_cell.angle_gamma   90.00
#
_symmetry.space_group_name_H-M   'P 1'
#
loop_
_entity.id
_entity.type
_entity.pdbx_description
1 polymer ?
#
loop_
_entity_poly.entity_id
_entity_poly.type
_entity_poly.pdbx_seq_one_letter_code
_entity_poly.pdbx_strand_id
1 'polypeptide(L)'
;MFGPSRRSEQLSQTLYIIMTKDAARLVLVVEDDLSVRRPLVKFLEMHGFSVVTAETAEEGLEGLSKHQVVAAVVDLRLKRGSGRDVVVSAPADVPVIIFSGVPSESAELEHLRPRTRLIEKPYSLVLLVETLEEMLAETGSQNLHS
;
A
#
# COMPACT_ATOMS: atom_id res chain seq x y z
N MET A 1 -42.89 20.96 -7.61
CA MET A 1 -41.44 20.93 -7.67
C MET A 1 -40.89 19.98 -6.60
N PHE A 2 -40.51 18.79 -7.03
CA PHE A 2 -40.10 17.74 -6.09
C PHE A 2 -38.61 17.43 -6.30
N GLY A 3 -37.81 17.67 -5.30
CA GLY A 3 -36.41 17.23 -5.31
C GLY A 3 -36.27 15.73 -5.15
N PRO A 4 -35.09 15.14 -5.34
CA PRO A 4 -34.89 13.71 -5.14
C PRO A 4 -35.26 13.31 -3.72
N SER A 5 -35.84 12.13 -3.54
CA SER A 5 -36.22 11.64 -2.22
C SER A 5 -34.97 11.43 -1.35
N ARG A 6 -35.10 11.56 -0.03
CA ARG A 6 -34.02 11.31 0.91
C ARG A 6 -33.41 9.91 0.71
N ARG A 7 -34.23 8.92 0.36
CA ARG A 7 -33.78 7.56 0.09
C ARG A 7 -32.85 7.50 -1.12
N SER A 8 -33.18 8.22 -2.20
CA SER A 8 -32.33 8.28 -3.41
C SER A 8 -31.00 8.97 -3.12
N GLU A 9 -31.00 10.04 -2.35
CA GLU A 9 -29.79 10.75 -1.96
C GLU A 9 -28.89 9.87 -1.10
N GLN A 10 -29.45 9.13 -0.14
CA GLN A 10 -28.70 8.23 0.71
C GLN A 10 -28.06 7.09 -0.09
N LEU A 11 -28.79 6.52 -1.06
CA LEU A 11 -28.25 5.46 -1.92
C LEU A 11 -27.13 5.98 -2.79
N SER A 12 -27.25 7.18 -3.35
CA SER A 12 -26.22 7.81 -4.17
C SER A 12 -24.96 8.10 -3.35
N GLN A 13 -25.13 8.60 -2.12
CA GLN A 13 -24.01 8.86 -1.21
C GLN A 13 -23.31 7.56 -0.79
N THR A 14 -24.08 6.52 -0.52
CA THR A 14 -23.52 5.21 -0.17
C THR A 14 -22.69 4.63 -1.31
N LEU A 15 -23.20 4.68 -2.54
CA LEU A 15 -22.48 4.24 -3.73
C LEU A 15 -21.21 5.05 -3.94
N TYR A 16 -21.27 6.36 -3.78
CA TYR A 16 -20.10 7.24 -3.90
C TYR A 16 -19.02 6.88 -2.88
N ILE A 17 -19.40 6.69 -1.62
CA ILE A 17 -18.48 6.31 -0.55
C ILE A 17 -17.82 4.96 -0.85
N ILE A 18 -18.60 3.97 -1.29
CA ILE A 18 -18.08 2.65 -1.65
C ILE A 18 -17.08 2.76 -2.80
N MET A 19 -17.43 3.47 -3.86
CA MET A 19 -16.59 3.65 -5.05
C MET A 19 -15.30 4.41 -4.73
N THR A 20 -15.39 5.50 -3.96
CA THR A 20 -14.21 6.30 -3.59
C THR A 20 -13.32 5.55 -2.59
N LYS A 21 -13.91 4.76 -1.70
CA LYS A 21 -13.17 3.95 -0.73
C LYS A 21 -12.34 2.88 -1.46
N ASP A 22 -12.94 2.19 -2.44
CA ASP A 22 -12.23 1.20 -3.25
C ASP A 22 -11.10 1.85 -4.06
N ALA A 23 -11.38 2.99 -4.70
CA ALA A 23 -10.38 3.76 -5.44
C ALA A 23 -9.27 4.31 -4.52
N ALA A 24 -9.61 4.64 -3.26
CA ALA A 24 -8.67 5.19 -2.29
C ALA A 24 -7.77 4.13 -1.64
N ARG A 25 -8.01 2.84 -1.88
CA ARG A 25 -7.26 1.74 -1.25
C ARG A 25 -6.35 1.02 -2.24
N LEU A 26 -5.72 1.76 -3.13
CA LEU A 26 -4.77 1.22 -4.10
C LEU A 26 -3.40 1.04 -3.45
N VAL A 27 -2.88 -0.18 -3.47
CA VAL A 27 -1.58 -0.55 -2.91
C VAL A 27 -0.63 -0.93 -4.05
N LEU A 28 0.58 -0.37 -4.01
CA LEU A 28 1.65 -0.79 -4.92
C LEU A 28 2.40 -1.96 -4.29
N VAL A 29 2.53 -3.05 -5.03
CA VAL A 29 3.32 -4.22 -4.62
C VAL A 29 4.51 -4.36 -5.57
N VAL A 30 5.71 -4.25 -5.03
CA VAL A 30 6.96 -4.41 -5.78
C VAL A 30 7.62 -5.72 -5.38
N GLU A 31 7.51 -6.72 -6.21
CA GLU A 31 8.02 -8.07 -6.00
C GLU A 31 8.23 -8.76 -7.32
N ASP A 32 9.44 -9.25 -7.58
CA ASP A 32 9.77 -9.92 -8.83
C ASP A 32 9.45 -11.42 -8.87
N ASP A 33 9.34 -12.06 -7.71
CA ASP A 33 9.00 -13.47 -7.62
C ASP A 33 7.48 -13.68 -7.69
N LEU A 34 7.03 -14.29 -8.78
CA LEU A 34 5.61 -14.53 -9.01
C LEU A 34 4.98 -15.42 -7.93
N SER A 35 5.74 -16.36 -7.39
CA SER A 35 5.24 -17.27 -6.35
C SER A 35 4.98 -16.55 -5.03
N VAL A 36 5.68 -15.45 -4.78
CA VAL A 36 5.46 -14.57 -3.63
C VAL A 36 4.37 -13.55 -3.94
N ARG A 37 4.43 -12.95 -5.11
CA ARG A 37 3.53 -11.85 -5.51
C ARG A 37 2.07 -12.29 -5.62
N ARG A 38 1.80 -13.44 -6.28
CA ARG A 38 0.41 -13.90 -6.50
C ARG A 38 -0.40 -14.07 -5.22
N PRO A 39 0.05 -14.83 -4.23
CA PRO A 39 -0.73 -14.97 -2.99
C PRO A 39 -0.85 -13.65 -2.23
N LEU A 40 0.17 -12.81 -2.28
CA LEU A 40 0.14 -11.48 -1.63
C LEU A 40 -0.96 -10.60 -2.26
N VAL A 41 -0.97 -10.49 -3.58
CA VAL A 41 -1.96 -9.70 -4.30
C VAL A 41 -3.38 -10.20 -4.00
N LYS A 42 -3.56 -11.52 -4.10
CA LYS A 42 -4.86 -12.13 -3.84
C LYS A 42 -5.35 -11.85 -2.42
N PHE A 43 -4.46 -11.97 -1.44
CA PHE A 43 -4.80 -11.72 -0.04
C PHE A 43 -5.18 -10.26 0.19
N LEU A 44 -4.44 -9.32 -0.40
CA LEU A 44 -4.77 -7.90 -0.34
C LEU A 44 -6.14 -7.61 -0.96
N GLU A 45 -6.41 -8.18 -2.13
CA GLU A 45 -7.70 -8.01 -2.81
C GLU A 45 -8.85 -8.56 -1.97
N MET A 46 -8.65 -9.69 -1.30
CA MET A 46 -9.65 -10.27 -0.40
C MET A 46 -9.97 -9.37 0.79
N HIS A 47 -9.05 -8.49 1.17
CA HIS A 47 -9.23 -7.54 2.27
C HIS A 47 -9.64 -6.14 1.80
N GLY A 48 -10.11 -6.03 0.57
CA GLY A 48 -10.69 -4.80 0.06
C GLY A 48 -9.70 -3.82 -0.55
N PHE A 49 -8.46 -4.24 -0.81
CA PHE A 49 -7.48 -3.41 -1.51
C PHE A 49 -7.51 -3.65 -3.00
N SER A 50 -7.25 -2.61 -3.76
CA SER A 50 -6.89 -2.73 -5.17
C SER A 50 -5.37 -2.72 -5.26
N VAL A 51 -4.80 -3.42 -6.22
CA VAL A 51 -3.35 -3.61 -6.28
C VAL A 51 -2.80 -3.28 -7.65
N VAL A 52 -1.72 -2.51 -7.65
CA VAL A 52 -0.85 -2.30 -8.80
C VAL A 52 0.45 -3.04 -8.52
N THR A 53 0.93 -3.82 -9.47
CA THR A 53 2.15 -4.63 -9.28
C THR A 53 3.32 -4.09 -10.09
N ALA A 54 4.53 -4.32 -9.58
CA ALA A 54 5.78 -4.02 -10.26
C ALA A 54 6.78 -5.14 -10.00
N GLU A 55 7.56 -5.48 -11.01
CA GLU A 55 8.58 -6.55 -10.93
C GLU A 55 9.99 -5.98 -10.79
N THR A 56 10.17 -4.70 -11.12
CA THR A 56 11.46 -4.03 -11.08
C THR A 56 11.34 -2.72 -10.31
N ALA A 57 12.48 -2.17 -9.89
CA ALA A 57 12.51 -0.85 -9.26
C ALA A 57 11.97 0.23 -10.19
N GLU A 58 12.32 0.15 -11.49
CA GLU A 58 11.82 1.11 -12.48
C GLU A 58 10.30 1.08 -12.60
N GLU A 59 9.71 -0.12 -12.69
CA GLU A 59 8.25 -0.27 -12.70
C GLU A 59 7.61 0.24 -11.41
N GLY A 60 8.27 0.01 -10.27
CA GLY A 60 7.81 0.51 -8.98
C GLY A 60 7.78 2.04 -8.93
N LEU A 61 8.84 2.69 -9.40
CA LEU A 61 8.90 4.15 -9.51
C LEU A 61 7.83 4.69 -10.45
N GLU A 62 7.62 4.01 -11.58
CA GLU A 62 6.57 4.35 -12.53
C GLU A 62 5.18 4.22 -11.88
N GLY A 63 4.96 3.17 -11.10
CA GLY A 63 3.71 2.97 -10.37
C GLY A 63 3.43 4.10 -9.39
N LEU A 64 4.44 4.56 -8.66
CA LEU A 64 4.31 5.70 -7.75
C LEU A 64 3.99 6.99 -8.51
N SER A 65 4.55 7.16 -9.69
CA SER A 65 4.35 8.35 -10.52
C SER A 65 2.96 8.39 -11.15
N LYS A 66 2.47 7.24 -11.61
CA LYS A 66 1.20 7.16 -12.36
C LYS A 66 -0.04 6.99 -11.50
N HIS A 67 0.11 6.53 -10.27
CA HIS A 67 -1.02 6.20 -9.41
C HIS A 67 -0.92 6.89 -8.06
N GLN A 68 -2.07 7.27 -7.52
CA GLN A 68 -2.17 7.70 -6.13
C GLN A 68 -2.37 6.47 -5.24
N VAL A 69 -1.27 5.93 -4.75
CA VAL A 69 -1.33 4.77 -3.86
C VAL A 69 -1.49 5.21 -2.41
N VAL A 70 -2.22 4.43 -1.62
CA VAL A 70 -2.38 4.68 -0.18
C VAL A 70 -1.28 4.02 0.62
N ALA A 71 -0.59 3.04 0.04
CA ALA A 71 0.51 2.33 0.68
C ALA A 71 1.32 1.59 -0.37
N ALA A 72 2.51 1.15 0.00
CA ALA A 72 3.35 0.30 -0.84
C ALA A 72 3.92 -0.86 -0.02
N VAL A 73 4.06 -2.00 -0.66
CA VAL A 73 4.72 -3.20 -0.11
C VAL A 73 5.88 -3.52 -1.04
N VAL A 74 7.10 -3.46 -0.54
CA VAL A 74 8.29 -3.47 -1.37
C VAL A 74 9.32 -4.50 -0.90
N ASP A 75 9.72 -5.40 -1.79
CA ASP A 75 10.87 -6.26 -1.58
C ASP A 75 12.14 -5.45 -1.86
N LEU A 76 13.08 -5.44 -0.92
CA LEU A 76 14.34 -4.71 -1.11
C LEU A 76 15.24 -5.37 -2.14
N ARG A 77 15.19 -6.70 -2.26
CA ARG A 77 16.06 -7.45 -3.16
C ARG A 77 15.34 -7.88 -4.43
N LEU A 78 15.45 -7.05 -5.43
CA LEU A 78 14.92 -7.32 -6.76
C LEU A 78 16.04 -7.75 -7.69
N LYS A 79 15.71 -8.54 -8.70
CA LYS A 79 16.69 -8.95 -9.72
C LYS A 79 17.13 -7.75 -10.58
N ARG A 80 16.24 -6.77 -10.77
CA ARG A 80 16.52 -5.56 -11.53
C ARG A 80 16.22 -4.32 -10.70
N GLY A 81 17.27 -3.63 -10.31
CA GLY A 81 17.20 -2.46 -9.46
C GLY A 81 17.06 -2.82 -8.00
N SER A 82 16.94 -1.82 -7.17
CA SER A 82 16.83 -1.97 -5.73
C SER A 82 15.47 -1.46 -5.24
N GLY A 83 14.80 -2.26 -4.41
CA GLY A 83 13.58 -1.82 -3.73
C GLY A 83 13.80 -0.56 -2.89
N ARG A 84 15.03 -0.34 -2.43
CA ARG A 84 15.40 0.89 -1.71
C ARG A 84 15.01 2.15 -2.48
N ASP A 85 15.26 2.18 -3.77
CA ASP A 85 14.95 3.35 -4.62
C ASP A 85 13.45 3.66 -4.61
N VAL A 86 12.63 2.62 -4.61
CA VAL A 86 11.17 2.76 -4.52
C VAL A 86 10.77 3.32 -3.17
N VAL A 87 11.33 2.77 -2.09
CA VAL A 87 11.01 3.18 -0.71
C VAL A 87 11.32 4.66 -0.50
N VAL A 88 12.52 5.11 -0.89
CA VAL A 88 12.93 6.50 -0.67
C VAL A 88 12.16 7.47 -1.57
N SER A 89 11.63 7.00 -2.68
CA SER A 89 10.87 7.83 -3.62
C SER A 89 9.38 7.91 -3.28
N ALA A 90 8.87 7.03 -2.41
CA ALA A 90 7.47 7.09 -2.00
C ALA A 90 7.21 8.39 -1.22
N PRO A 91 6.06 9.05 -1.43
CA PRO A 91 5.72 10.24 -0.63
C PRO A 91 5.82 9.95 0.85
N ALA A 92 6.31 10.92 1.62
CA ALA A 92 6.60 10.74 3.05
C ALA A 92 5.39 10.32 3.89
N ASP A 93 4.19 10.70 3.45
CA ASP A 93 2.94 10.37 4.13
C ASP A 93 2.36 9.00 3.73
N VAL A 94 2.92 8.36 2.72
CA VAL A 94 2.47 7.03 2.26
C VAL A 94 3.16 5.93 3.09
N PRO A 95 2.42 5.11 3.82
CA PRO A 95 3.00 3.98 4.54
C PRO A 95 3.68 2.99 3.59
N VAL A 96 4.87 2.53 3.95
CA VAL A 96 5.60 1.52 3.20
C VAL A 96 5.93 0.35 4.10
N ILE A 97 5.60 -0.85 3.67
CA ILE A 97 6.04 -2.08 4.30
C ILE A 97 7.17 -2.65 3.44
N ILE A 98 8.31 -2.85 4.07
CA ILE A 98 9.45 -3.51 3.45
C ILE A 98 9.45 -4.95 3.91
N PHE A 99 9.58 -5.90 3.00
CA PHE A 99 9.85 -7.27 3.40
C PHE A 99 11.22 -7.68 2.89
N SER A 100 12.01 -8.27 3.79
CA SER A 100 13.41 -8.57 3.52
C SER A 100 13.86 -9.77 4.35
N GLY A 101 14.78 -10.55 3.77
CA GLY A 101 15.49 -11.60 4.49
C GLY A 101 16.71 -11.06 5.28
N VAL A 102 17.06 -9.79 5.12
CA VAL A 102 18.24 -9.17 5.76
C VAL A 102 17.81 -7.90 6.52
N PRO A 103 17.49 -8.04 7.82
CA PRO A 103 16.94 -6.92 8.60
C PRO A 103 17.85 -5.69 8.69
N SER A 104 19.18 -5.87 8.63
CA SER A 104 20.12 -4.74 8.72
C SER A 104 19.96 -3.72 7.59
N GLU A 105 19.53 -4.14 6.42
CA GLU A 105 19.33 -3.23 5.28
C GLU A 105 18.12 -2.31 5.48
N SER A 106 17.12 -2.77 6.22
CA SER A 106 15.88 -2.04 6.42
C SER A 106 15.91 -1.08 7.60
N ALA A 107 16.77 -1.31 8.58
CA ALA A 107 16.87 -0.45 9.77
C ALA A 107 17.22 0.99 9.40
N GLU A 108 18.13 1.19 8.46
CA GLU A 108 18.49 2.51 7.96
C GLU A 108 17.29 3.18 7.27
N LEU A 109 16.53 2.43 6.46
CA LEU A 109 15.37 2.95 5.76
C LEU A 109 14.25 3.37 6.71
N GLU A 110 14.01 2.61 7.76
CA GLU A 110 13.03 2.97 8.79
C GLU A 110 13.42 4.27 9.48
N HIS A 111 14.72 4.47 9.72
CA HIS A 111 15.23 5.71 10.31
C HIS A 111 15.10 6.90 9.36
N LEU A 112 15.44 6.73 8.08
CA LEU A 112 15.36 7.78 7.07
C LEU A 112 13.92 8.16 6.73
N ARG A 113 13.00 7.20 6.82
CA ARG A 113 11.62 7.38 6.42
C ARG A 113 10.71 6.79 7.50
N PRO A 114 10.23 7.62 8.47
CA PRO A 114 9.51 7.12 9.66
C PRO A 114 8.25 6.29 9.38
N ARG A 115 7.58 6.49 8.25
CA ARG A 115 6.40 5.71 7.90
C ARG A 115 6.74 4.44 7.14
N THR A 116 7.79 3.76 7.58
CA THR A 116 8.28 2.53 6.97
C THR A 116 8.42 1.48 8.06
N ARG A 117 7.90 0.27 7.80
CA ARG A 117 8.03 -0.85 8.73
C ARG A 117 8.56 -2.07 8.00
N LEU A 118 9.40 -2.82 8.71
CA LEU A 118 9.96 -4.07 8.21
C LEU A 118 9.10 -5.26 8.64
N ILE A 119 8.88 -6.17 7.71
CA ILE A 119 8.41 -7.52 8.00
C ILE A 119 9.47 -8.48 7.47
N GLU A 120 10.04 -9.29 8.36
CA GLU A 120 11.10 -10.24 7.99
C GLU A 120 10.54 -11.44 7.22
N LYS A 121 11.30 -11.94 6.25
CA LYS A 121 11.00 -13.18 5.54
C LYS A 121 11.47 -14.38 6.35
N PRO A 122 10.73 -15.51 6.39
CA PRO A 122 9.42 -15.72 5.80
C PRO A 122 8.34 -14.96 6.57
N TYR A 123 7.38 -14.39 5.87
CA TYR A 123 6.37 -13.53 6.50
C TYR A 123 4.96 -14.14 6.44
N SER A 124 4.12 -13.70 7.38
CA SER A 124 2.71 -14.04 7.40
C SER A 124 1.92 -13.00 6.62
N LEU A 125 1.05 -13.44 5.71
CA LEU A 125 0.15 -12.54 4.98
C LEU A 125 -0.82 -11.84 5.95
N VAL A 126 -1.25 -12.55 7.00
CA VAL A 126 -2.11 -11.97 8.03
C VAL A 126 -1.40 -10.83 8.74
N LEU A 127 -0.15 -11.04 9.16
CA LEU A 127 0.65 -10.00 9.81
C LEU A 127 0.85 -8.80 8.89
N LEU A 128 1.10 -9.04 7.62
CA LEU A 128 1.30 -7.97 6.64
C LEU A 128 0.05 -7.10 6.52
N VAL A 129 -1.12 -7.70 6.37
CA VAL A 129 -2.38 -6.94 6.26
C VAL A 129 -2.71 -6.23 7.56
N GLU A 130 -2.51 -6.86 8.71
CA GLU A 130 -2.71 -6.21 10.02
C GLU A 130 -1.82 -4.99 10.17
N THR A 131 -0.53 -5.11 9.82
CA THR A 131 0.43 -4.00 9.87
C THR A 131 0.01 -2.87 8.92
N LEU A 132 -0.41 -3.23 7.72
CA LEU A 132 -0.88 -2.26 6.72
C LEU A 132 -2.09 -1.49 7.23
N GLU A 133 -3.08 -2.19 7.79
CA GLU A 133 -4.28 -1.55 8.33
C GLU A 133 -3.94 -0.63 9.53
N GLU A 134 -3.03 -1.04 10.39
CA GLU A 134 -2.55 -0.20 11.50
C GLU A 134 -1.90 1.08 10.99
N MET A 135 -1.03 0.98 10.00
CA MET A 135 -0.34 2.13 9.42
C MET A 135 -1.33 3.09 8.74
N LEU A 136 -2.33 2.55 8.06
CA LEU A 136 -3.38 3.36 7.42
C LEU A 136 -4.27 4.05 8.46
N ALA A 137 -4.56 3.39 9.57
CA ALA A 137 -5.33 3.99 10.67
C ALA A 137 -4.56 5.14 11.32
N GLU A 138 -3.26 5.02 11.51
CA GLU A 138 -2.39 6.09 12.02
C GLU A 138 -2.43 7.30 11.09
N THR A 139 -2.40 7.07 9.78
CA THR A 139 -2.50 8.14 8.77
C THR A 139 -3.83 8.87 8.89
N GLY A 140 -4.94 8.15 9.03
CA GLY A 140 -6.27 8.72 9.20
C GLY A 140 -6.38 9.55 10.46
N SER A 141 -5.84 9.05 11.59
CA SER A 141 -5.83 9.76 12.86
C SER A 141 -5.04 11.06 12.80
N GLN A 142 -3.88 11.05 12.16
CA GLN A 142 -3.06 12.25 11.99
C GLN A 142 -3.77 13.30 11.15
N ASN A 143 -4.46 12.89 10.10
CA ASN A 143 -5.21 13.80 9.25
C ASN A 143 -6.40 14.44 9.98
N LEU A 144 -6.97 13.76 10.95
CA LEU A 144 -8.07 14.26 11.75
C LEU A 144 -7.63 15.34 12.76
N HIS A 145 -6.37 15.35 13.14
CA HIS A 145 -5.80 16.29 14.12
C HIS A 145 -5.08 17.49 13.51
N SER A 146 -4.99 17.52 12.20
CA SER A 146 -4.31 18.63 11.51
C SER A 146 -5.22 19.83 11.20
#